data_6af9c4e56af19ac9b1fc01de9828c1d7
#
_entry.id   6af9c4e56af19ac9b1fc01de9828c1d7
#
_cell.length_a   1.000
_cell.length_b   1.000
_cell.length_c   1.000
_cell.angle_alpha   90.00
_cell.angle_beta   90.00
_cell.angle_gamma   90.00
#
_symmetry.space_group_name_H-M   'P 1'
#
loop_
_entity.id
_entity.type
_entity.pdbx_description
1 polymer ?
#
loop_
_entity_poly.entity_id
_entity_poly.type
_entity_poly.pdbx_seq_one_letter_code
_entity_poly.pdbx_strand_id
1 'polypeptide(L)'
;MPIEFRTEPNLTAEDFRSVLVESTLGERRPVQDLERLKRMLQHADLIVTARDGARLVGVSRAITDFSYCCYLSDLAVASAYQHQGIGKRLIEATHRAAGEETMLVLLAAPAAEGYYPKIGMKPHMSCWITPRSR
;
A
#
# COMPACT_ATOMS: atom_id res chain seq x y z
N MET A 1 1.28 16.21 15.66
CA MET A 1 0.01 16.16 14.94
C MET A 1 -0.43 14.71 14.81
N PRO A 2 -1.70 14.40 15.04
CA PRO A 2 -2.20 13.04 14.82
C PRO A 2 -2.17 12.72 13.34
N ILE A 3 -1.92 11.45 13.05
CA ILE A 3 -1.92 10.96 11.67
C ILE A 3 -3.37 10.71 11.24
N GLU A 4 -3.77 11.29 10.11
CA GLU A 4 -5.09 11.05 9.55
C GLU A 4 -5.03 9.98 8.47
N PHE A 5 -5.98 9.06 8.52
CA PHE A 5 -6.15 8.00 7.52
C PHE A 5 -7.43 8.28 6.75
N ARG A 6 -7.32 8.31 5.41
CA ARG A 6 -8.48 8.59 4.56
C ARG A 6 -8.32 7.91 3.20
N THR A 7 -9.44 7.73 2.49
CA THR A 7 -9.40 7.33 1.10
C THR A 7 -9.16 8.57 0.24
N GLU A 8 -8.22 8.47 -0.70
CA GLU A 8 -7.91 9.56 -1.62
C GLU A 8 -7.82 9.03 -3.05
N PRO A 9 -8.98 8.82 -3.71
CA PRO A 9 -8.97 8.27 -5.06
C PRO A 9 -8.29 9.17 -6.09
N ASN A 10 -8.11 10.44 -5.77
CA ASN A 10 -7.48 11.41 -6.66
C ASN A 10 -6.03 11.73 -6.29
N LEU A 11 -5.38 10.85 -5.51
CA LEU A 11 -3.97 11.03 -5.18
C LEU A 11 -3.16 11.20 -6.46
N THR A 12 -2.28 12.22 -6.49
CA THR A 12 -1.47 12.48 -7.68
C THR A 12 -0.32 11.49 -7.78
N ALA A 13 0.12 11.24 -9.03
CA ALA A 13 1.27 10.37 -9.26
C ALA A 13 2.55 10.96 -8.67
N GLU A 14 2.66 12.27 -8.64
CA GLU A 14 3.79 12.97 -8.04
C GLU A 14 3.88 12.70 -6.53
N ASP A 15 2.76 12.82 -5.82
CA ASP A 15 2.71 12.54 -4.39
C ASP A 15 2.94 11.06 -4.11
N PHE A 16 2.35 10.19 -4.92
CA PHE A 16 2.55 8.75 -4.82
C PHE A 16 4.03 8.39 -4.99
N ARG A 17 4.67 8.93 -6.03
CA ARG A 17 6.10 8.71 -6.27
C ARG A 17 6.93 9.17 -5.08
N SER A 18 6.61 10.33 -4.53
CA SER A 18 7.34 10.90 -3.41
C SER A 18 7.35 9.97 -2.19
N VAL A 19 6.19 9.44 -1.80
CA VAL A 19 6.12 8.54 -0.65
C VAL A 19 6.77 7.19 -0.94
N LEU A 20 6.68 6.70 -2.19
CA LEU A 20 7.38 5.47 -2.57
C LEU A 20 8.89 5.61 -2.40
N VAL A 21 9.45 6.72 -2.87
CA VAL A 21 10.88 6.98 -2.76
C VAL A 21 11.29 7.14 -1.29
N GLU A 22 10.51 7.87 -0.50
CA GLU A 22 10.80 8.08 0.92
C GLU A 22 10.70 6.79 1.75
N SER A 23 9.94 5.81 1.28
CA SER A 23 9.75 4.55 2.00
C SER A 23 10.73 3.45 1.60
N THR A 24 11.53 3.69 0.59
CA THR A 24 12.40 2.71 -0.09
C THR A 24 11.64 1.70 -0.96
N LEU A 25 10.32 1.64 -0.91
CA LEU A 25 9.56 0.80 -1.83
C LEU A 25 9.76 1.23 -3.28
N GLY A 26 10.16 2.48 -3.51
CA GLY A 26 10.47 3.01 -4.83
C GLY A 26 11.55 2.22 -5.56
N GLU A 27 12.43 1.52 -4.83
CA GLU A 27 13.44 0.64 -5.45
C GLU A 27 12.81 -0.55 -6.15
N ARG A 28 11.57 -0.87 -5.83
CA ARG A 28 10.84 -2.01 -6.36
C ARG A 28 9.59 -1.60 -7.15
N ARG A 29 9.52 -0.33 -7.54
CA ARG A 29 8.38 0.25 -8.27
C ARG A 29 8.90 1.12 -9.41
N PRO A 30 8.08 1.32 -10.46
CA PRO A 30 8.53 2.08 -11.64
C PRO A 30 8.46 3.59 -11.41
N VAL A 31 9.21 4.09 -10.44
CA VAL A 31 9.14 5.50 -10.02
C VAL A 31 9.67 6.47 -11.08
N GLN A 32 10.42 5.97 -12.05
CA GLN A 32 10.94 6.78 -13.14
C GLN A 32 9.95 6.89 -14.31
N ASP A 33 8.87 6.11 -14.28
CA ASP A 33 7.84 6.10 -15.31
C ASP A 33 6.55 6.67 -14.72
N LEU A 34 6.44 7.99 -14.74
CA LEU A 34 5.32 8.70 -14.14
C LEU A 34 3.99 8.31 -14.77
N GLU A 35 3.97 8.09 -16.09
CA GLU A 35 2.75 7.69 -16.78
C GLU A 35 2.26 6.32 -16.31
N ARG A 36 3.19 5.42 -16.03
CA ARG A 36 2.84 4.11 -15.48
C ARG A 36 2.27 4.25 -14.07
N LEU A 37 2.86 5.10 -13.23
CA LEU A 37 2.30 5.36 -11.89
C LEU A 37 0.89 5.94 -11.99
N LYS A 38 0.65 6.83 -12.96
CA LYS A 38 -0.70 7.38 -13.18
C LYS A 38 -1.70 6.27 -13.50
N ARG A 39 -1.33 5.33 -14.38
CA ARG A 39 -2.22 4.21 -14.71
C ARG A 39 -2.48 3.32 -13.50
N MET A 40 -1.45 3.09 -12.68
CA MET A 40 -1.60 2.30 -11.46
C MET A 40 -2.62 2.93 -10.51
N LEU A 41 -2.57 4.24 -10.34
CA LEU A 41 -3.52 4.94 -9.48
C LEU A 41 -4.91 5.01 -10.11
N GLN A 42 -4.97 5.26 -11.41
CA GLN A 42 -6.23 5.39 -12.14
C GLN A 42 -7.08 4.12 -12.06
N HIS A 43 -6.43 2.96 -12.09
CA HIS A 43 -7.11 1.67 -12.10
C HIS A 43 -7.13 0.99 -10.72
N ALA A 44 -6.70 1.68 -9.69
CA ALA A 44 -6.82 1.18 -8.33
C ALA A 44 -8.27 1.29 -7.85
N ASP A 45 -8.74 0.30 -7.11
CA ASP A 45 -10.06 0.33 -6.49
C ASP A 45 -10.04 1.10 -5.17
N LEU A 46 -8.92 1.01 -4.45
CA LEU A 46 -8.75 1.71 -3.18
C LEU A 46 -7.37 2.33 -3.09
N ILE A 47 -7.34 3.59 -2.70
CA ILE A 47 -6.13 4.31 -2.34
C ILE A 47 -6.37 4.90 -0.97
N VAL A 48 -5.66 4.40 0.05
CA VAL A 48 -5.77 4.89 1.41
C VAL A 48 -4.48 5.61 1.76
N THR A 49 -4.60 6.79 2.35
CA THR A 49 -3.43 7.60 2.69
C THR A 49 -3.33 7.82 4.19
N ALA A 50 -2.10 8.02 4.65
CA ALA A 50 -1.80 8.50 5.99
C ALA A 50 -1.13 9.86 5.82
N ARG A 51 -1.68 10.87 6.51
CA ARG A 51 -1.15 12.22 6.42
C ARG A 51 -0.86 12.79 7.80
N ASP A 52 0.27 13.49 7.87
CA ASP A 52 0.64 14.31 9.00
C ASP A 52 0.39 15.76 8.57
N GLY A 53 -0.79 16.30 8.90
CA GLY A 53 -1.23 17.54 8.32
C GLY A 53 -1.38 17.42 6.82
N ALA A 54 -0.71 18.27 6.06
CA ALA A 54 -0.73 18.22 4.60
C ALA A 54 0.27 17.21 4.02
N ARG A 55 1.21 16.73 4.84
CA ARG A 55 2.29 15.86 4.37
C ARG A 55 1.78 14.42 4.21
N LEU A 56 1.96 13.84 3.04
CA LEU A 56 1.70 12.43 2.80
C LEU A 56 2.84 11.61 3.38
N VAL A 57 2.53 10.75 4.35
CA VAL A 57 3.54 9.94 5.03
C VAL A 57 3.34 8.45 4.82
N GLY A 58 2.21 8.03 4.27
CA GLY A 58 1.97 6.63 3.97
C GLY A 58 0.88 6.44 2.95
N VAL A 59 0.90 5.31 2.27
CA VAL A 59 -0.09 4.98 1.25
C VAL A 59 -0.28 3.47 1.16
N SER A 60 -1.52 3.09 0.88
CA SER A 60 -1.91 1.73 0.52
C SER A 60 -2.70 1.81 -0.78
N ARG A 61 -2.33 0.98 -1.77
CA ARG A 61 -3.05 0.91 -3.05
C ARG A 61 -3.50 -0.53 -3.26
N ALA A 62 -4.79 -0.72 -3.48
CA ALA A 62 -5.38 -2.05 -3.56
C ALA A 62 -6.33 -2.22 -4.74
N ILE A 63 -6.42 -3.46 -5.21
CA ILE A 63 -7.38 -3.92 -6.21
C ILE A 63 -8.33 -4.87 -5.49
N THR A 64 -9.63 -4.67 -5.62
CA THR A 64 -10.61 -5.48 -4.89
C THR A 64 -11.93 -5.55 -5.61
N ASP A 65 -12.67 -6.65 -5.40
CA ASP A 65 -14.04 -6.77 -5.88
C ASP A 65 -15.07 -6.36 -4.81
N PHE A 66 -14.62 -5.94 -3.65
CA PHE A 66 -15.45 -5.52 -2.51
C PHE A 66 -16.36 -6.63 -1.97
N SER A 67 -16.07 -7.88 -2.27
CA SER A 67 -16.94 -9.00 -1.90
C SER A 67 -16.17 -10.23 -1.43
N TYR A 68 -15.05 -10.55 -2.06
CA TYR A 68 -14.36 -11.80 -1.81
C TYR A 68 -12.85 -11.66 -1.66
N CYS A 69 -12.21 -10.81 -2.47
CA CYS A 69 -10.75 -10.69 -2.47
C CYS A 69 -10.30 -9.24 -2.50
N CYS A 70 -9.13 -9.00 -1.92
CA CYS A 70 -8.49 -7.69 -1.92
C CYS A 70 -6.98 -7.91 -2.02
N TYR A 71 -6.38 -7.45 -3.12
CA TYR A 71 -4.93 -7.49 -3.27
C TYR A 71 -4.36 -6.11 -2.94
N LEU A 72 -3.65 -6.03 -1.82
CA LEU A 72 -2.94 -4.82 -1.41
C LEU A 72 -1.58 -4.84 -2.09
N SER A 73 -1.48 -4.12 -3.21
CA SER A 73 -0.31 -4.18 -4.07
C SER A 73 0.85 -3.31 -3.58
N ASP A 74 0.54 -2.14 -3.01
CA ASP A 74 1.57 -1.23 -2.51
C ASP A 74 1.23 -0.80 -1.10
N LEU A 75 2.21 -0.96 -0.19
CA LEU A 75 2.13 -0.44 1.16
C LEU A 75 3.44 0.28 1.44
N ALA A 76 3.38 1.57 1.62
CA ALA A 76 4.58 2.38 1.82
C ALA A 76 4.37 3.37 2.96
N VAL A 77 5.36 3.46 3.84
CA VAL A 77 5.40 4.45 4.92
C VAL A 77 6.76 5.13 4.87
N ALA A 78 6.77 6.45 4.82
CA ALA A 78 8.00 7.23 4.78
C ALA A 78 8.92 6.83 5.94
N SER A 79 10.22 6.70 5.64
CA SER A 79 11.19 6.16 6.61
C SER A 79 11.16 6.89 7.96
N ALA A 80 10.97 8.21 7.94
CA ALA A 80 10.92 9.01 9.17
C ALA A 80 9.68 8.70 10.03
N TYR A 81 8.68 8.02 9.47
CA TYR A 81 7.42 7.72 10.15
C TYR A 81 7.21 6.23 10.42
N GLN A 82 8.20 5.41 10.13
CA GLN A 82 8.11 3.97 10.40
C GLN A 82 8.20 3.68 11.90
N HIS A 83 7.80 2.46 12.28
CA HIS A 83 7.81 1.99 13.67
C HIS A 83 6.81 2.73 14.58
N GLN A 84 5.77 3.32 14.01
CA GLN A 84 4.71 4.03 14.74
C GLN A 84 3.33 3.40 14.52
N GLY A 85 3.26 2.23 13.90
CA GLY A 85 2.00 1.54 13.66
C GLY A 85 1.21 2.04 12.45
N ILE A 86 1.77 2.93 11.64
CA ILE A 86 1.06 3.50 10.48
C ILE A 86 0.76 2.43 9.43
N GLY A 87 1.74 1.57 9.13
CA GLY A 87 1.54 0.49 8.16
C GLY A 87 0.40 -0.44 8.55
N LYS A 88 0.35 -0.83 9.82
CA LYS A 88 -0.74 -1.68 10.33
C LYS A 88 -2.10 -0.99 10.16
N ARG A 89 -2.17 0.29 10.50
CA ARG A 89 -3.42 1.05 10.39
C ARG A 89 -3.84 1.24 8.93
N LEU A 90 -2.89 1.39 8.01
CA LEU A 90 -3.19 1.44 6.58
C LEU A 90 -3.78 0.11 6.10
N ILE A 91 -3.22 -1.01 6.53
CA ILE A 91 -3.76 -2.33 6.18
C ILE A 91 -5.18 -2.48 6.72
N GLU A 92 -5.40 -2.13 7.98
CA GLU A 92 -6.71 -2.22 8.60
C GLU A 92 -7.74 -1.33 7.90
N ALA A 93 -7.36 -0.09 7.58
CA ALA A 93 -8.25 0.83 6.89
C ALA A 93 -8.58 0.34 5.48
N THR A 94 -7.62 -0.22 4.78
CA THR A 94 -7.81 -0.79 3.45
C THR A 94 -8.77 -1.97 3.50
N HIS A 95 -8.56 -2.90 4.45
CA HIS A 95 -9.41 -4.08 4.57
C HIS A 95 -10.83 -3.68 4.93
N ARG A 96 -10.99 -2.71 5.83
CA ARG A 96 -12.31 -2.22 6.21
C ARG A 96 -13.02 -1.58 5.02
N ALA A 97 -12.28 -0.79 4.22
CA ALA A 97 -12.86 -0.14 3.04
C ALA A 97 -13.24 -1.15 1.95
N ALA A 98 -12.47 -2.22 1.80
CA ALA A 98 -12.78 -3.30 0.85
C ALA A 98 -13.95 -4.16 1.34
N GLY A 99 -14.17 -4.19 2.65
CA GLY A 99 -15.12 -5.08 3.30
C GLY A 99 -14.40 -6.24 3.96
N GLU A 100 -14.69 -6.46 5.23
CA GLU A 100 -13.99 -7.49 6.01
C GLU A 100 -14.34 -8.91 5.59
N GLU A 101 -15.33 -9.08 4.72
CA GLU A 101 -15.64 -10.36 4.09
C GLU A 101 -14.65 -10.71 2.97
N THR A 102 -13.80 -9.76 2.54
CA THR A 102 -12.74 -10.05 1.58
C THR A 102 -11.54 -10.65 2.28
N MET A 103 -10.80 -11.51 1.56
CA MET A 103 -9.48 -11.93 2.02
C MET A 103 -8.45 -10.93 1.49
N LEU A 104 -7.73 -10.28 2.40
CA LEU A 104 -6.67 -9.34 2.01
C LEU A 104 -5.36 -10.09 1.85
N VAL A 105 -4.76 -9.97 0.68
CA VAL A 105 -3.50 -10.63 0.32
C VAL A 105 -2.49 -9.55 -0.03
N LEU A 106 -1.25 -9.73 0.37
CA LEU A 106 -0.14 -8.89 -0.07
C LEU A 106 1.12 -9.72 -0.27
N LEU A 107 2.05 -9.17 -1.04
CA LEU A 107 3.36 -9.76 -1.23
C LEU A 107 4.39 -8.86 -0.55
N ALA A 108 5.08 -9.40 0.45
CA ALA A 108 6.04 -8.62 1.22
C ALA A 108 7.31 -8.37 0.42
N ALA A 109 7.83 -7.13 0.46
CA ALA A 109 9.18 -6.87 -0.01
C ALA A 109 10.17 -7.59 0.91
N PRO A 110 11.32 -8.06 0.39
CA PRO A 110 12.27 -8.83 1.21
C PRO A 110 12.65 -8.14 2.52
N ALA A 111 12.84 -6.82 2.49
CA ALA A 111 13.21 -6.06 3.69
C ALA A 111 12.08 -5.98 4.72
N ALA A 112 10.85 -6.28 4.32
CA ALA A 112 9.67 -6.16 5.18
C ALA A 112 9.09 -7.50 5.61
N GLU A 113 9.70 -8.62 5.23
CA GLU A 113 9.16 -9.95 5.53
C GLU A 113 8.92 -10.17 7.02
N GLY A 114 9.81 -9.67 7.88
CA GLY A 114 9.69 -9.82 9.33
C GLY A 114 8.62 -8.95 9.97
N TYR A 115 8.08 -7.99 9.25
CA TYR A 115 7.09 -7.05 9.78
C TYR A 115 5.71 -7.69 9.92
N TYR A 116 5.28 -8.45 8.91
CA TYR A 116 3.88 -8.90 8.83
C TYR A 116 3.48 -9.91 9.91
N PRO A 117 4.35 -10.88 10.33
CA PRO A 117 3.99 -11.73 11.46
C PRO A 117 3.77 -10.93 12.74
N LYS A 118 4.52 -9.83 12.92
CA LYS A 118 4.42 -9.01 14.14
C LYS A 118 3.08 -8.30 14.26
N ILE A 119 2.38 -8.09 13.17
CA ILE A 119 1.07 -7.44 13.18
C ILE A 119 -0.07 -8.44 13.00
N GLY A 120 0.22 -9.73 13.10
CA GLY A 120 -0.79 -10.79 13.14
C GLY A 120 -1.18 -11.36 11.78
N MET A 121 -0.47 -11.02 10.71
CA MET A 121 -0.74 -11.61 9.40
C MET A 121 -0.09 -12.98 9.29
N LYS A 122 -0.74 -13.88 8.55
CA LYS A 122 -0.29 -15.26 8.38
C LYS A 122 0.31 -15.45 6.99
N PRO A 123 1.45 -16.15 6.88
CA PRO A 123 2.00 -16.48 5.57
C PRO A 123 1.12 -17.50 4.88
N HIS A 124 1.05 -17.42 3.55
CA HIS A 124 0.30 -18.38 2.75
C HIS A 124 1.25 -19.08 1.80
N MET A 125 1.41 -20.39 1.97
CA MET A 125 2.42 -21.17 1.26
C MET A 125 2.00 -21.52 -0.18
N SER A 126 0.75 -21.26 -0.56
CA SER A 126 0.24 -21.58 -1.88
C SER A 126 0.22 -20.38 -2.82
N CYS A 127 1.07 -19.39 -2.56
CA CYS A 127 1.16 -18.22 -3.45
C CYS A 127 1.94 -18.59 -4.70
N TRP A 128 1.32 -18.40 -5.88
CA TRP A 128 1.92 -18.68 -7.17
C TRP A 128 1.87 -17.41 -8.02
N ILE A 129 2.94 -17.09 -8.69
CA ILE A 129 3.02 -15.88 -9.53
C ILE A 129 3.51 -16.21 -10.91
N THR A 130 3.07 -15.42 -11.89
CA THR A 130 3.71 -15.32 -13.19
C THR A 130 4.36 -13.94 -13.22
N PRO A 131 5.68 -13.86 -13.23
CA PRO A 131 6.36 -12.57 -13.19
C PRO A 131 6.02 -11.72 -14.40
N ARG A 132 6.01 -10.40 -14.21
CA ARG A 132 5.86 -9.49 -15.35
C ARG A 132 7.09 -9.58 -16.24
N SER A 133 6.92 -9.28 -17.53
CA SER A 133 8.02 -9.33 -18.49
C SER A 133 8.91 -8.09 -18.45
N ARG A 134 8.46 -7.03 -17.78
CA ARG A 134 9.27 -5.81 -17.62
C ARG A 134 8.69 -4.88 -16.56
#